data_c09c017f388307f042a9bce7ed666f52
#
_entry.id   c09c017f388307f042a9bce7ed666f52
#
_cell.length_a   1.000
_cell.length_b   1.000
_cell.length_c   1.000
_cell.angle_alpha   90.00
_cell.angle_beta   90.00
_cell.angle_gamma   90.00
#
_symmetry.space_group_name_H-M   'P 1'
#
loop_
_entity.id
_entity.type
_entity.pdbx_description
1 polymer ?
#
loop_
_entity_poly.entity_id
_entity_poly.type
_entity_poly.pdbx_seq_one_letter_code
_entity_poly.pdbx_strand_id
1 'polypeptide(L)'
;HDVYGQVFQTIGFDQVISNPKRKVAAVKNLFEVVMGRIANPASKLATTEMLAQQYGVNISVSAIYRMMEHIDDQAIENIQKKAWQTAQSLFKDPIEVLFYDCTTLYFESFIEDELKENGYSKDMKFNQPQVLLALLVTPAGLPIGYEVFSGSTFEGDTLAKAIEKIESFYQIDKLVFVADSAMLSDDNLKLLESKGKDYIVGARIKNMNRKITAQILDKQNYQDISASDSSETILLKQIQLDQPRRLIVTYSSKRAKKDAFDREKAVNKLVEKLKKSKNPKSLLSNYGYKKYVQVSGDVNVVVNEEKIAGDAKWDGLFGIITNLKQTPAQEVLAHYHGLWQIEQCFRVSKHDLKIRPVFHWTPRKVKAHIAICFMALTCVRYLNYRLKTQGINLSEQAIRNALLQVQISILKHQQTGKYYGIPSRKTTEAEKIYKSMGIKLSDTPFLIK
;
A
#
# COMPACT_ATOMS: atom_id res chain seq x y z
N HIS A 1 -16.06 8.76 16.15
CA HIS A 1 -16.99 7.64 16.08
C HIS A 1 -18.06 7.83 15.00
N ASP A 2 -18.72 9.00 14.86
CA ASP A 2 -19.86 9.19 13.95
C ASP A 2 -19.55 8.80 12.50
N VAL A 3 -18.60 9.47 11.88
CA VAL A 3 -18.28 9.28 10.47
C VAL A 3 -17.67 7.91 10.21
N TYR A 4 -16.58 7.56 10.90
CA TYR A 4 -15.95 6.25 10.69
C TYR A 4 -16.76 5.09 11.27
N GLY A 5 -17.61 5.34 12.28
CA GLY A 5 -18.56 4.36 12.79
C GLY A 5 -19.61 3.98 11.73
N GLN A 6 -20.16 4.98 11.03
CA GLN A 6 -21.07 4.74 9.92
C GLN A 6 -20.37 4.00 8.77
N VAL A 7 -19.11 4.35 8.45
CA VAL A 7 -18.31 3.63 7.44
C VAL A 7 -18.11 2.16 7.85
N PHE A 8 -17.70 1.91 9.09
CA PHE A 8 -17.50 0.56 9.63
C PHE A 8 -18.73 -0.32 9.50
N GLN A 9 -19.91 0.23 9.85
CA GLN A 9 -21.19 -0.45 9.69
C GLN A 9 -21.60 -0.63 8.24
N THR A 10 -21.41 0.39 7.38
CA THR A 10 -21.69 0.32 5.95
C THR A 10 -20.89 -0.79 5.26
N ILE A 11 -19.64 -0.99 5.65
CA ILE A 11 -18.82 -2.09 5.15
C ILE A 11 -19.28 -3.45 5.74
N GLY A 12 -19.96 -3.45 6.88
CA GLY A 12 -20.43 -4.65 7.58
C GLY A 12 -19.37 -5.29 8.48
N PHE A 13 -18.42 -4.52 8.97
CA PHE A 13 -17.38 -5.02 9.88
C PHE A 13 -17.89 -5.38 11.27
N ASP A 14 -19.09 -4.94 11.65
CA ASP A 14 -19.81 -5.35 12.85
C ASP A 14 -20.30 -6.82 12.80
N GLN A 15 -20.25 -7.45 11.61
CA GLN A 15 -20.76 -8.81 11.37
C GLN A 15 -19.64 -9.85 11.11
N VAL A 16 -18.35 -9.45 11.20
CA VAL A 16 -17.24 -10.33 10.80
C VAL A 16 -16.92 -11.42 11.82
N ILE A 17 -17.24 -11.21 13.11
CA ILE A 17 -17.06 -12.22 14.15
C ILE A 17 -18.23 -13.21 14.10
N SER A 18 -17.92 -14.50 14.11
CA SER A 18 -18.93 -15.56 14.12
C SER A 18 -19.86 -15.41 15.33
N ASN A 19 -21.17 -15.53 15.10
CA ASN A 19 -22.23 -15.34 16.11
C ASN A 19 -22.20 -13.94 16.79
N PRO A 20 -22.25 -12.84 16.05
CA PRO A 20 -22.07 -11.49 16.59
C PRO A 20 -23.11 -11.14 17.65
N LYS A 21 -24.34 -11.66 17.54
CA LYS A 21 -25.41 -11.47 18.52
C LYS A 21 -25.08 -12.06 19.90
N ARG A 22 -24.29 -13.15 19.97
CA ARG A 22 -23.84 -13.78 21.23
C ARG A 22 -22.53 -13.17 21.74
N LYS A 23 -21.79 -12.49 20.86
CA LYS A 23 -20.47 -11.92 21.14
C LYS A 23 -20.49 -10.38 21.10
N VAL A 24 -21.57 -9.76 21.56
CA VAL A 24 -21.79 -8.31 21.51
C VAL A 24 -20.61 -7.51 22.08
N ALA A 25 -20.06 -7.95 23.22
CA ALA A 25 -18.91 -7.28 23.82
C ALA A 25 -17.66 -7.35 22.94
N ALA A 26 -17.43 -8.48 22.24
CA ALA A 26 -16.29 -8.62 21.34
C ALA A 26 -16.46 -7.71 20.11
N VAL A 27 -17.65 -7.63 19.52
CA VAL A 27 -17.97 -6.75 18.39
C VAL A 27 -17.80 -5.28 18.79
N LYS A 28 -18.32 -4.88 19.97
CA LYS A 28 -18.13 -3.53 20.51
C LYS A 28 -16.66 -3.20 20.70
N ASN A 29 -15.89 -4.09 21.33
CA ASN A 29 -14.47 -3.88 21.55
C ASN A 29 -13.67 -3.82 20.24
N LEU A 30 -14.05 -4.62 19.22
CA LEU A 30 -13.46 -4.56 17.88
C LEU A 30 -13.69 -3.18 17.25
N PHE A 31 -14.93 -2.70 17.29
CA PHE A 31 -15.30 -1.38 16.81
C PHE A 31 -14.41 -0.30 17.46
N GLU A 32 -14.36 -0.26 18.79
CA GLU A 32 -13.61 0.75 19.54
C GLU A 32 -12.09 0.70 19.24
N VAL A 33 -11.53 -0.51 19.10
CA VAL A 33 -10.11 -0.68 18.77
C VAL A 33 -9.81 -0.22 17.34
N VAL A 34 -10.71 -0.47 16.38
CA VAL A 34 -10.56 0.03 15.00
C VAL A 34 -10.67 1.55 14.98
N MET A 35 -11.66 2.14 15.67
CA MET A 35 -11.81 3.60 15.79
C MET A 35 -10.57 4.23 16.46
N GLY A 36 -10.09 3.63 17.54
CA GLY A 36 -8.86 4.06 18.20
C GLY A 36 -7.64 4.01 17.28
N ARG A 37 -7.54 2.97 16.43
CA ARG A 37 -6.45 2.85 15.44
C ARG A 37 -6.51 3.96 14.38
N ILE A 38 -7.68 4.37 13.95
CA ILE A 38 -7.87 5.47 12.99
C ILE A 38 -7.58 6.82 13.66
N ALA A 39 -8.10 7.04 14.86
CA ALA A 39 -8.00 8.32 15.57
C ALA A 39 -6.58 8.59 16.07
N ASN A 40 -5.98 7.66 16.82
CA ASN A 40 -4.65 7.78 17.41
C ASN A 40 -3.99 6.41 17.54
N PRO A 41 -3.28 5.95 16.49
CA PRO A 41 -2.67 4.62 16.47
C PRO A 41 -1.56 4.51 17.53
N ALA A 42 -1.77 3.60 18.49
CA ALA A 42 -0.91 3.39 19.64
C ALA A 42 -0.86 1.90 20.06
N SER A 43 -0.14 1.58 21.14
CA SER A 43 -0.18 0.27 21.78
C SER A 43 -1.58 -0.04 22.32
N LYS A 44 -1.88 -1.30 22.66
CA LYS A 44 -3.19 -1.66 23.21
C LYS A 44 -3.46 -0.96 24.55
N LEU A 45 -2.44 -0.83 25.39
CA LEU A 45 -2.54 -0.09 26.67
C LEU A 45 -2.84 1.39 26.42
N ALA A 46 -2.02 2.07 25.63
CA ALA A 46 -2.24 3.49 25.33
C ALA A 46 -3.57 3.74 24.59
N THR A 47 -4.07 2.76 23.80
CA THR A 47 -5.39 2.83 23.19
C THR A 47 -6.49 2.80 24.24
N THR A 48 -6.40 1.93 25.28
CA THR A 48 -7.41 1.91 26.37
C THR A 48 -7.44 3.21 27.17
N GLU A 49 -6.27 3.78 27.46
CA GLU A 49 -6.14 5.06 28.15
C GLU A 49 -6.75 6.22 27.33
N MET A 50 -6.42 6.28 26.05
CA MET A 50 -6.96 7.29 25.13
C MET A 50 -8.49 7.17 24.98
N LEU A 51 -9.02 5.96 24.83
CA LEU A 51 -10.45 5.72 24.75
C LEU A 51 -11.19 6.16 26.01
N ALA A 52 -10.63 5.87 27.19
CA ALA A 52 -11.20 6.30 28.46
C ALA A 52 -11.16 7.82 28.64
N GLN A 53 -10.03 8.45 28.37
CA GLN A 53 -9.82 9.88 28.61
C GLN A 53 -10.54 10.78 27.60
N GLN A 54 -10.51 10.41 26.31
CA GLN A 54 -11.01 11.27 25.23
C GLN A 54 -12.42 10.93 24.79
N TYR A 55 -12.86 9.68 24.94
CA TYR A 55 -14.15 9.21 24.44
C TYR A 55 -15.05 8.64 25.53
N GLY A 56 -14.60 8.59 26.80
CA GLY A 56 -15.39 8.01 27.89
C GLY A 56 -15.65 6.51 27.77
N VAL A 57 -14.86 5.81 26.93
CA VAL A 57 -15.03 4.39 26.65
C VAL A 57 -14.05 3.57 27.48
N ASN A 58 -14.56 2.86 28.48
CA ASN A 58 -13.76 2.05 29.40
C ASN A 58 -13.66 0.61 28.89
N ILE A 59 -12.47 0.23 28.39
CA ILE A 59 -12.14 -1.12 27.95
C ILE A 59 -10.82 -1.52 28.59
N SER A 60 -10.75 -2.71 29.20
CA SER A 60 -9.49 -3.23 29.71
C SER A 60 -8.62 -3.82 28.61
N VAL A 61 -7.30 -3.79 28.79
CA VAL A 61 -6.34 -4.42 27.88
C VAL A 61 -6.65 -5.92 27.69
N SER A 62 -7.03 -6.61 28.80
CA SER A 62 -7.42 -8.03 28.74
C SER A 62 -8.68 -8.27 27.89
N ALA A 63 -9.63 -7.33 27.89
CA ALA A 63 -10.81 -7.40 27.03
C ALA A 63 -10.45 -7.25 25.54
N ILE A 64 -9.47 -6.40 25.23
CA ILE A 64 -8.94 -6.30 23.84
C ILE A 64 -8.29 -7.62 23.44
N TYR A 65 -7.45 -8.21 24.29
CA TYR A 65 -6.82 -9.49 23.94
C TYR A 65 -7.82 -10.64 23.79
N ARG A 66 -8.88 -10.69 24.62
CA ARG A 66 -9.99 -11.65 24.45
C ARG A 66 -10.76 -11.41 23.14
N MET A 67 -11.02 -10.16 22.78
CA MET A 67 -11.64 -9.83 21.49
C MET A 67 -10.76 -10.32 20.33
N MET A 68 -9.44 -10.13 20.39
CA MET A 68 -8.51 -10.62 19.34
C MET A 68 -8.53 -12.14 19.18
N GLU A 69 -8.89 -12.92 20.21
CA GLU A 69 -9.09 -14.38 20.07
C GLU A 69 -10.32 -14.74 19.20
N HIS A 70 -11.24 -13.83 18.97
CA HIS A 70 -12.36 -14.01 18.07
C HIS A 70 -12.06 -13.59 16.62
N ILE A 71 -10.87 -13.07 16.35
CA ILE A 71 -10.39 -12.79 15.00
C ILE A 71 -9.57 -14.00 14.55
N ASP A 72 -10.27 -15.09 14.27
CA ASP A 72 -9.73 -16.32 13.70
C ASP A 72 -9.67 -16.25 12.17
N ASP A 73 -9.20 -17.30 11.51
CA ASP A 73 -9.06 -17.33 10.05
C ASP A 73 -10.42 -17.11 9.36
N GLN A 74 -11.53 -17.63 9.93
CA GLN A 74 -12.87 -17.39 9.39
C GLN A 74 -13.29 -15.91 9.52
N ALA A 75 -12.99 -15.26 10.64
CA ALA A 75 -13.25 -13.82 10.80
C ALA A 75 -12.41 -12.99 9.83
N ILE A 76 -11.14 -13.37 9.62
CA ILE A 76 -10.24 -12.73 8.64
C ILE A 76 -10.81 -12.87 7.22
N GLU A 77 -11.31 -14.04 6.88
CA GLU A 77 -11.99 -14.27 5.60
C GLU A 77 -13.24 -13.39 5.45
N ASN A 78 -14.09 -13.34 6.49
CA ASN A 78 -15.29 -12.48 6.51
C ASN A 78 -14.94 -10.99 6.35
N ILE A 79 -13.85 -10.51 6.98
CA ILE A 79 -13.37 -9.13 6.84
C ILE A 79 -13.06 -8.82 5.37
N GLN A 80 -12.33 -9.70 4.70
CA GLN A 80 -11.96 -9.52 3.30
C GLN A 80 -13.17 -9.62 2.37
N LYS A 81 -14.09 -10.57 2.66
CA LYS A 81 -15.35 -10.70 1.90
C LYS A 81 -16.20 -9.44 1.98
N LYS A 82 -16.31 -8.83 3.17
CA LYS A 82 -17.04 -7.57 3.35
C LYS A 82 -16.38 -6.41 2.61
N ALA A 83 -15.05 -6.30 2.68
CA ALA A 83 -14.30 -5.28 1.94
C ALA A 83 -14.49 -5.43 0.42
N TRP A 84 -14.42 -6.65 -0.12
CA TRP A 84 -14.66 -6.96 -1.52
C TRP A 84 -16.09 -6.63 -1.96
N GLN A 85 -17.11 -7.12 -1.23
CA GLN A 85 -18.52 -6.86 -1.53
C GLN A 85 -18.83 -5.37 -1.55
N THR A 86 -18.26 -4.63 -0.59
CA THR A 86 -18.41 -3.17 -0.54
C THR A 86 -17.75 -2.50 -1.74
N ALA A 87 -16.52 -2.90 -2.09
CA ALA A 87 -15.86 -2.35 -3.26
C ALA A 87 -16.68 -2.60 -4.54
N GLN A 88 -17.16 -3.82 -4.75
CA GLN A 88 -18.01 -4.15 -5.92
C GLN A 88 -19.27 -3.30 -6.00
N SER A 89 -19.93 -3.05 -4.84
CA SER A 89 -21.17 -2.27 -4.82
C SER A 89 -21.01 -0.79 -5.18
N LEU A 90 -19.77 -0.29 -5.19
CA LEU A 90 -19.46 1.10 -5.53
C LEU A 90 -19.26 1.34 -7.04
N PHE A 91 -19.07 0.27 -7.81
CA PHE A 91 -18.84 0.34 -9.24
C PHE A 91 -20.02 -0.22 -10.01
N LYS A 92 -20.30 0.40 -11.17
CA LYS A 92 -21.33 -0.10 -12.09
C LYS A 92 -20.83 -1.32 -12.87
N ASP A 93 -19.56 -1.31 -13.24
CA ASP A 93 -18.92 -2.37 -13.99
C ASP A 93 -18.14 -3.30 -13.06
N PRO A 94 -17.95 -4.57 -13.42
CA PRO A 94 -17.14 -5.51 -12.67
C PRO A 94 -15.69 -4.99 -12.48
N ILE A 95 -15.10 -5.32 -11.34
CA ILE A 95 -13.68 -5.00 -11.10
C ILE A 95 -12.84 -6.03 -11.87
N GLU A 96 -12.24 -5.60 -12.98
CA GLU A 96 -11.39 -6.45 -13.83
C GLU A 96 -9.88 -6.22 -13.62
N VAL A 97 -9.48 -5.13 -12.96
CA VAL A 97 -8.06 -4.77 -12.72
C VAL A 97 -7.80 -4.77 -11.22
N LEU A 98 -6.75 -5.46 -10.80
CA LEU A 98 -6.28 -5.45 -9.42
C LEU A 98 -4.78 -5.14 -9.35
N PHE A 99 -4.42 -4.24 -8.44
CA PHE A 99 -3.05 -3.98 -8.06
C PHE A 99 -2.61 -4.95 -6.97
N TYR A 100 -1.45 -5.55 -7.16
CA TYR A 100 -0.83 -6.47 -6.23
C TYR A 100 0.59 -6.03 -5.91
N ASP A 101 0.91 -5.92 -4.63
CA ASP A 101 2.26 -5.63 -4.16
C ASP A 101 2.44 -6.13 -2.73
N CYS A 102 3.70 -6.29 -2.32
CA CYS A 102 4.11 -6.79 -1.02
C CYS A 102 4.92 -5.77 -0.24
N THR A 103 4.83 -5.85 1.08
CA THR A 103 5.67 -5.08 1.99
C THR A 103 6.04 -5.87 3.22
N THR A 104 7.16 -5.53 3.87
CA THR A 104 7.60 -6.16 5.11
C THR A 104 7.10 -5.40 6.33
N LEU A 105 6.73 -6.16 7.38
CA LEU A 105 6.37 -5.66 8.69
C LEU A 105 7.31 -6.28 9.72
N TYR A 106 8.18 -5.49 10.32
CA TYR A 106 9.19 -5.94 11.27
C TYR A 106 8.65 -5.94 12.71
N PHE A 107 9.31 -6.73 13.56
CA PHE A 107 9.02 -6.86 14.99
C PHE A 107 10.15 -6.24 15.83
N GLU A 108 9.80 -5.67 16.95
CA GLU A 108 10.75 -5.25 17.99
C GLU A 108 11.12 -6.44 18.91
N SER A 109 11.42 -7.58 18.30
CA SER A 109 11.78 -8.84 18.96
C SER A 109 12.79 -9.56 18.07
N PHE A 110 13.66 -10.34 18.67
CA PHE A 110 14.63 -11.17 17.96
C PHE A 110 14.25 -12.67 17.93
N ILE A 111 13.04 -13.00 18.42
CA ILE A 111 12.55 -14.39 18.49
C ILE A 111 11.80 -14.70 17.21
N GLU A 112 12.26 -15.68 16.47
CA GLU A 112 11.63 -16.25 15.29
C GLU A 112 10.59 -17.31 15.68
N ASP A 113 9.61 -17.51 14.81
CA ASP A 113 8.65 -18.61 14.84
C ASP A 113 8.25 -18.95 13.39
N GLU A 114 7.27 -19.82 13.21
CA GLU A 114 6.78 -20.27 11.89
C GLU A 114 6.29 -19.15 10.95
N LEU A 115 5.99 -17.96 11.47
CA LEU A 115 5.53 -16.80 10.72
C LEU A 115 6.57 -15.66 10.73
N LYS A 116 7.18 -15.43 11.90
CA LYS A 116 8.18 -14.38 12.09
C LYS A 116 9.57 -14.95 11.80
N GLU A 117 10.13 -14.58 10.68
CA GLU A 117 11.46 -15.02 10.25
C GLU A 117 12.29 -13.85 9.76
N ASN A 118 13.60 -13.98 9.85
CA ASN A 118 14.52 -13.04 9.23
C ASN A 118 14.44 -13.19 7.70
N GLY A 119 14.54 -12.07 6.99
CA GLY A 119 14.43 -12.05 5.55
C GLY A 119 14.89 -10.74 4.94
N TYR A 120 14.70 -10.59 3.66
CA TYR A 120 15.00 -9.32 2.99
C TYR A 120 14.05 -8.23 3.47
N SER A 121 14.60 -7.22 4.15
CA SER A 121 13.81 -6.13 4.72
C SER A 121 13.83 -4.90 3.82
N LYS A 122 12.66 -4.49 3.29
CA LYS A 122 12.49 -3.21 2.57
C LYS A 122 12.80 -1.99 3.44
N ASP A 123 12.79 -2.15 4.76
CA ASP A 123 13.07 -1.11 5.76
C ASP A 123 14.51 -1.16 6.30
N MET A 124 15.38 -1.97 5.71
CA MET A 124 16.78 -2.19 6.11
C MET A 124 16.95 -2.72 7.55
N LYS A 125 15.95 -3.44 8.07
CA LYS A 125 15.92 -4.05 9.40
C LYS A 125 16.28 -5.55 9.33
N PHE A 126 17.47 -5.85 8.79
CA PHE A 126 17.90 -7.22 8.46
C PHE A 126 18.08 -8.14 9.70
N ASN A 127 18.26 -7.57 10.88
CA ASN A 127 18.44 -8.30 12.13
C ASN A 127 17.15 -8.45 12.94
N GLN A 128 16.01 -8.05 12.39
CA GLN A 128 14.71 -8.13 13.05
C GLN A 128 13.81 -9.08 12.28
N PRO A 129 13.18 -10.07 12.95
CA PRO A 129 12.16 -10.89 12.34
C PRO A 129 11.06 -10.03 11.75
N GLN A 130 10.50 -10.50 10.66
CA GLN A 130 9.46 -9.81 9.91
C GLN A 130 8.40 -10.77 9.41
N VAL A 131 7.31 -10.25 8.93
CA VAL A 131 6.35 -10.95 8.07
C VAL A 131 6.23 -10.20 6.76
N LEU A 132 5.89 -10.91 5.70
CA LEU A 132 5.59 -10.30 4.41
C LEU A 132 4.07 -10.13 4.30
N LEU A 133 3.62 -8.90 4.07
CA LEU A 133 2.22 -8.55 3.85
C LEU A 133 2.01 -8.23 2.38
N ALA A 134 1.18 -9.01 1.70
CA ALA A 134 0.67 -8.71 0.37
C ALA A 134 -0.70 -8.04 0.46
N LEU A 135 -0.97 -7.06 -0.40
CA LEU A 135 -2.26 -6.41 -0.55
C LEU A 135 -2.82 -6.61 -1.95
N LEU A 136 -4.15 -6.62 -2.02
CA LEU A 136 -4.95 -6.53 -3.24
C LEU A 136 -5.75 -5.23 -3.17
N VAL A 137 -5.60 -4.37 -4.18
CA VAL A 137 -6.20 -3.03 -4.21
C VAL A 137 -6.82 -2.78 -5.57
N THR A 138 -8.01 -2.17 -5.59
CA THR A 138 -8.67 -1.77 -6.84
C THR A 138 -8.01 -0.52 -7.46
N PRO A 139 -8.25 -0.20 -8.74
CA PRO A 139 -7.79 1.04 -9.36
C PRO A 139 -8.24 2.32 -8.64
N ALA A 140 -9.36 2.27 -7.95
CA ALA A 140 -9.85 3.38 -7.12
C ALA A 140 -9.12 3.49 -5.76
N GLY A 141 -8.19 2.59 -5.47
CA GLY A 141 -7.42 2.58 -4.23
C GLY A 141 -8.15 1.97 -3.04
N LEU A 142 -9.16 1.13 -3.28
CA LEU A 142 -9.87 0.41 -2.23
C LEU A 142 -9.18 -0.92 -1.96
N PRO A 143 -8.68 -1.18 -0.75
CA PRO A 143 -8.12 -2.48 -0.39
C PRO A 143 -9.25 -3.50 -0.26
N ILE A 144 -9.11 -4.63 -0.96
CA ILE A 144 -10.13 -5.69 -0.99
C ILE A 144 -9.67 -6.97 -0.30
N GLY A 145 -8.37 -7.15 -0.15
CA GLY A 145 -7.81 -8.33 0.48
C GLY A 145 -6.34 -8.21 0.80
N TYR A 146 -5.87 -9.15 1.61
CA TYR A 146 -4.47 -9.27 1.98
C TYR A 146 -4.09 -10.71 2.27
N GLU A 147 -2.77 -11.01 2.20
CA GLU A 147 -2.17 -12.25 2.67
C GLU A 147 -0.96 -11.95 3.55
N VAL A 148 -0.73 -12.82 4.51
CA VAL A 148 0.44 -12.75 5.40
C VAL A 148 1.29 -13.99 5.19
N PHE A 149 2.54 -13.78 4.82
CA PHE A 149 3.53 -14.84 4.58
C PHE A 149 4.63 -14.75 5.61
N SER A 150 5.37 -15.86 5.78
CA SER A 150 6.60 -15.86 6.56
C SER A 150 7.59 -14.81 6.06
N GLY A 151 8.36 -14.23 6.99
CA GLY A 151 9.32 -13.18 6.69
C GLY A 151 10.46 -13.59 5.76
N SER A 152 10.73 -14.88 5.63
CA SER A 152 11.72 -15.44 4.69
C SER A 152 11.18 -15.61 3.27
N THR A 153 9.85 -15.52 3.08
CA THR A 153 9.21 -15.73 1.77
C THR A 153 9.71 -14.70 0.75
N PHE A 154 10.14 -15.19 -0.41
CA PHE A 154 10.47 -14.31 -1.54
C PHE A 154 9.18 -13.74 -2.14
N GLU A 155 9.17 -12.44 -2.46
CA GLU A 155 7.96 -11.76 -2.97
C GLU A 155 7.37 -12.41 -4.21
N GLY A 156 8.23 -12.91 -5.11
CA GLY A 156 7.80 -13.64 -6.31
C GLY A 156 6.96 -14.89 -6.02
N ASP A 157 7.20 -15.57 -4.91
CA ASP A 157 6.50 -16.83 -4.56
C ASP A 157 5.11 -16.57 -3.97
N THR A 158 4.78 -15.31 -3.64
CA THR A 158 3.48 -14.96 -3.06
C THR A 158 2.35 -14.93 -4.08
N LEU A 159 2.67 -14.74 -5.36
CA LEU A 159 1.68 -14.54 -6.43
C LEU A 159 0.79 -15.78 -6.63
N ALA A 160 1.34 -16.98 -6.55
CA ALA A 160 0.58 -18.22 -6.71
C ALA A 160 -0.60 -18.31 -5.74
N LYS A 161 -0.35 -18.06 -4.44
CA LYS A 161 -1.40 -18.06 -3.41
C LYS A 161 -2.40 -16.94 -3.59
N ALA A 162 -1.96 -15.76 -4.07
CA ALA A 162 -2.86 -14.66 -4.38
C ALA A 162 -3.83 -15.03 -5.52
N ILE A 163 -3.35 -15.71 -6.57
CA ILE A 163 -4.17 -16.18 -7.68
C ILE A 163 -5.19 -17.22 -7.20
N GLU A 164 -4.76 -18.23 -6.44
CA GLU A 164 -5.65 -19.26 -5.88
C GLU A 164 -6.78 -18.64 -5.07
N LYS A 165 -6.45 -17.65 -4.24
CA LYS A 165 -7.44 -16.93 -3.43
C LYS A 165 -8.40 -16.14 -4.29
N ILE A 166 -7.92 -15.49 -5.35
CA ILE A 166 -8.77 -14.72 -6.26
C ILE A 166 -9.74 -15.64 -6.98
N GLU A 167 -9.30 -16.79 -7.44
CA GLU A 167 -10.15 -17.77 -8.11
C GLU A 167 -11.21 -18.35 -7.17
N SER A 168 -10.80 -18.78 -5.98
CA SER A 168 -11.69 -19.47 -5.04
C SER A 168 -12.61 -18.52 -4.27
N PHE A 169 -12.13 -17.34 -3.92
CA PHE A 169 -12.80 -16.45 -2.98
C PHE A 169 -13.53 -15.29 -3.66
N TYR A 170 -12.89 -14.63 -4.64
CA TYR A 170 -13.47 -13.45 -5.29
C TYR A 170 -14.30 -13.77 -6.53
N GLN A 171 -14.12 -14.96 -7.13
CA GLN A 171 -14.85 -15.43 -8.32
C GLN A 171 -14.82 -14.41 -9.47
N ILE A 172 -13.64 -13.86 -9.74
CA ILE A 172 -13.43 -12.90 -10.81
C ILE A 172 -13.02 -13.67 -12.06
N ASP A 173 -13.86 -13.68 -13.10
CA ASP A 173 -13.61 -14.41 -14.35
C ASP A 173 -12.50 -13.76 -15.16
N LYS A 174 -12.62 -12.46 -15.41
CA LYS A 174 -11.61 -11.67 -16.12
C LYS A 174 -10.83 -10.83 -15.12
N LEU A 175 -9.53 -11.05 -15.06
CA LEU A 175 -8.67 -10.31 -14.15
C LEU A 175 -7.36 -9.94 -14.81
N VAL A 176 -7.01 -8.67 -14.71
CA VAL A 176 -5.70 -8.13 -15.07
C VAL A 176 -4.93 -7.84 -13.78
N PHE A 177 -3.86 -8.61 -13.55
CA PHE A 177 -2.92 -8.35 -12.47
C PHE A 177 -1.96 -7.21 -12.85
N VAL A 178 -1.87 -6.19 -12.00
CA VAL A 178 -0.88 -5.13 -12.17
C VAL A 178 0.09 -5.16 -10.99
N ALA A 179 1.37 -5.37 -11.28
CA ALA A 179 2.41 -5.51 -10.27
C ALA A 179 3.74 -4.86 -10.70
N ASP A 180 4.65 -4.67 -9.75
CA ASP A 180 5.97 -4.14 -10.04
C ASP A 180 6.92 -5.19 -10.63
N SER A 181 8.17 -4.78 -10.94
CA SER A 181 9.19 -5.65 -11.52
C SER A 181 9.73 -6.71 -10.55
N ALA A 182 9.44 -6.63 -9.24
CA ALA A 182 9.86 -7.64 -8.28
C ALA A 182 9.09 -8.95 -8.47
N MET A 183 7.84 -8.85 -8.97
CA MET A 183 6.97 -9.98 -9.32
C MET A 183 7.31 -10.63 -10.67
N LEU A 184 8.23 -10.04 -11.45
CA LEU A 184 8.60 -10.51 -12.79
C LEU A 184 9.60 -11.67 -12.69
N SER A 185 9.13 -12.88 -12.41
CA SER A 185 9.82 -14.11 -12.78
C SER A 185 9.12 -14.74 -13.98
N ASP A 186 9.87 -15.45 -14.84
CA ASP A 186 9.27 -16.14 -15.98
C ASP A 186 8.25 -17.18 -15.54
N ASP A 187 8.51 -17.84 -14.40
CA ASP A 187 7.61 -18.83 -13.81
C ASP A 187 6.28 -18.19 -13.34
N ASN A 188 6.33 -16.99 -12.75
CA ASN A 188 5.13 -16.26 -12.37
C ASN A 188 4.28 -15.86 -13.59
N LEU A 189 4.93 -15.42 -14.67
CA LEU A 189 4.21 -15.07 -15.91
C LEU A 189 3.59 -16.31 -16.55
N LYS A 190 4.33 -17.44 -16.61
CA LYS A 190 3.80 -18.72 -17.09
C LYS A 190 2.64 -19.22 -16.22
N LEU A 191 2.71 -19.04 -14.91
CA LEU A 191 1.62 -19.40 -13.99
C LEU A 191 0.36 -18.59 -14.31
N LEU A 192 0.46 -17.27 -14.45
CA LEU A 192 -0.67 -16.42 -14.84
C LEU A 192 -1.25 -16.85 -16.20
N GLU A 193 -0.39 -17.08 -17.19
CA GLU A 193 -0.78 -17.53 -18.52
C GLU A 193 -1.48 -18.90 -18.51
N SER A 194 -0.98 -19.85 -17.72
CA SER A 194 -1.57 -21.19 -17.56
C SER A 194 -2.96 -21.15 -16.90
N LYS A 195 -3.19 -20.13 -16.08
CA LYS A 195 -4.48 -19.85 -15.44
C LYS A 195 -5.39 -18.93 -16.25
N GLY A 196 -5.00 -18.58 -17.48
CA GLY A 196 -5.78 -17.68 -18.35
C GLY A 196 -5.95 -16.28 -17.77
N LYS A 197 -5.02 -15.82 -16.91
CA LYS A 197 -5.07 -14.48 -16.32
C LYS A 197 -4.22 -13.49 -17.11
N ASP A 198 -4.73 -12.29 -17.24
CA ASP A 198 -4.01 -11.19 -17.86
C ASP A 198 -3.14 -10.46 -16.84
N TYR A 199 -2.08 -9.81 -17.32
CA TYR A 199 -1.17 -9.10 -16.45
C TYR A 199 -0.51 -7.89 -17.11
N ILE A 200 -0.09 -6.95 -16.27
CA ILE A 200 0.72 -5.78 -16.58
C ILE A 200 1.81 -5.68 -15.51
N VAL A 201 3.07 -5.91 -15.87
CA VAL A 201 4.18 -5.94 -14.91
C VAL A 201 5.35 -5.08 -15.37
N GLY A 202 6.03 -4.43 -14.42
CA GLY A 202 7.24 -3.66 -14.73
C GLY A 202 8.35 -4.54 -15.30
N ALA A 203 9.03 -4.09 -16.35
CA ALA A 203 10.08 -4.83 -17.04
C ALA A 203 11.48 -4.39 -16.60
N ARG A 204 12.36 -5.35 -16.35
CA ARG A 204 13.81 -5.11 -16.14
C ARG A 204 14.53 -4.98 -17.48
N ILE A 205 14.24 -3.90 -18.21
CA ILE A 205 14.65 -3.71 -19.62
C ILE A 205 16.16 -3.81 -19.83
N LYS A 206 17.00 -3.46 -18.84
CA LYS A 206 18.45 -3.56 -18.91
C LYS A 206 18.97 -5.01 -18.89
N ASN A 207 18.16 -5.94 -18.38
CA ASN A 207 18.51 -7.36 -18.23
C ASN A 207 17.98 -8.24 -19.37
N MET A 208 17.35 -7.65 -20.38
CA MET A 208 16.84 -8.37 -21.54
C MET A 208 17.97 -8.79 -22.49
N ASN A 209 17.68 -9.73 -23.37
CA ASN A 209 18.66 -10.20 -24.35
C ASN A 209 19.13 -9.06 -25.29
N ARG A 210 20.27 -9.24 -25.95
CA ARG A 210 20.90 -8.23 -26.81
C ARG A 210 20.01 -7.75 -27.94
N LYS A 211 19.18 -8.64 -28.54
CA LYS A 211 18.26 -8.30 -29.64
C LYS A 211 17.20 -7.31 -29.15
N ILE A 212 16.59 -7.58 -28.00
CA ILE A 212 15.57 -6.72 -27.42
C ILE A 212 16.16 -5.40 -26.93
N THR A 213 17.30 -5.44 -26.22
CA THR A 213 17.97 -4.22 -25.75
C THR A 213 18.40 -3.31 -26.89
N ALA A 214 18.85 -3.87 -28.04
CA ALA A 214 19.14 -3.09 -29.23
C ALA A 214 17.89 -2.39 -29.78
N GLN A 215 16.74 -3.10 -29.83
CA GLN A 215 15.47 -2.51 -30.27
C GLN A 215 14.98 -1.40 -29.31
N ILE A 216 15.18 -1.57 -27.99
CA ILE A 216 14.80 -0.56 -26.99
C ILE A 216 15.66 0.71 -27.18
N LEU A 217 16.97 0.57 -27.39
CA LEU A 217 17.90 1.70 -27.50
C LEU A 217 17.86 2.37 -28.88
N ASP A 218 17.32 1.70 -29.89
CA ASP A 218 17.09 2.29 -31.20
C ASP A 218 15.94 3.31 -31.10
N LYS A 219 16.25 4.59 -31.34
CA LYS A 219 15.28 5.69 -31.26
C LYS A 219 14.27 5.73 -32.40
N GLN A 220 14.47 4.94 -33.44
CA GLN A 220 13.50 4.82 -34.54
C GLN A 220 12.24 4.09 -34.06
N ASN A 221 11.11 4.44 -34.69
CA ASN A 221 9.79 3.82 -34.42
C ASN A 221 9.24 4.04 -33.01
N TYR A 222 9.72 5.05 -32.28
CA TYR A 222 9.03 5.59 -31.12
C TYR A 222 7.93 6.56 -31.59
N GLN A 223 6.72 6.36 -31.12
CA GLN A 223 5.58 7.23 -31.36
C GLN A 223 5.48 8.29 -30.26
N ASP A 224 5.28 9.55 -30.64
CA ASP A 224 5.03 10.61 -29.68
C ASP A 224 3.59 10.49 -29.14
N ILE A 225 3.45 10.37 -27.83
CA ILE A 225 2.18 10.33 -27.09
C ILE A 225 2.06 11.45 -26.08
N SER A 226 2.88 12.50 -26.21
CA SER A 226 2.87 13.65 -25.34
C SER A 226 1.51 14.36 -25.40
N ALA A 227 1.06 14.90 -24.25
CA ALA A 227 -0.13 15.77 -24.25
C ALA A 227 0.21 17.12 -24.91
N SER A 228 -0.73 17.65 -25.70
CA SER A 228 -0.53 18.86 -26.52
C SER A 228 -0.05 20.08 -25.70
N ASP A 229 -0.46 20.18 -24.43
CA ASP A 229 -0.13 21.31 -23.56
C ASP A 229 1.00 20.98 -22.56
N SER A 230 1.68 19.84 -22.75
CA SER A 230 2.74 19.41 -21.83
C SER A 230 4.12 19.82 -22.31
N SER A 231 4.95 20.34 -21.42
CA SER A 231 6.40 20.51 -21.65
C SER A 231 7.20 19.20 -21.57
N GLU A 232 6.54 18.10 -21.24
CA GLU A 232 7.14 16.76 -21.14
C GLU A 232 6.95 16.00 -22.44
N THR A 233 8.05 15.54 -23.04
CA THR A 233 8.01 14.61 -24.18
C THR A 233 7.88 13.20 -23.67
N ILE A 234 6.85 12.49 -24.13
CA ILE A 234 6.62 11.08 -23.82
C ILE A 234 6.56 10.31 -25.15
N LEU A 235 7.49 9.40 -25.33
CA LEU A 235 7.56 8.54 -26.51
C LEU A 235 7.21 7.10 -26.11
N LEU A 236 6.59 6.35 -27.00
CA LEU A 236 6.16 4.98 -26.81
C LEU A 236 6.63 4.08 -27.96
N LYS A 237 7.11 2.88 -27.64
CA LYS A 237 7.44 1.82 -28.59
C LYS A 237 6.92 0.49 -28.10
N GLN A 238 6.36 -0.30 -29.02
CA GLN A 238 5.94 -1.66 -28.72
C GLN A 238 6.90 -2.65 -29.40
N ILE A 239 7.31 -3.66 -28.65
CA ILE A 239 8.20 -4.72 -29.11
C ILE A 239 7.52 -6.06 -28.82
N GLN A 240 7.34 -6.89 -29.86
CA GLN A 240 6.80 -8.23 -29.68
C GLN A 240 7.87 -9.11 -29.03
N LEU A 241 7.51 -9.75 -27.93
CA LEU A 241 8.27 -10.82 -27.31
C LEU A 241 7.74 -12.18 -27.77
N ASP A 242 8.13 -13.27 -27.12
CA ASP A 242 7.57 -14.59 -27.35
C ASP A 242 6.06 -14.57 -27.01
N GLN A 243 5.24 -15.17 -27.87
CA GLN A 243 3.78 -15.21 -27.66
C GLN A 243 3.42 -15.83 -26.31
N PRO A 244 2.45 -15.26 -25.56
CA PRO A 244 1.54 -14.15 -25.95
C PRO A 244 2.03 -12.74 -25.57
N ARG A 245 3.27 -12.56 -25.15
CA ARG A 245 3.83 -11.39 -24.47
C ARG A 245 4.24 -10.27 -25.43
N ARG A 246 4.00 -9.02 -25.02
CA ARG A 246 4.57 -7.84 -25.65
C ARG A 246 5.22 -6.92 -24.61
N LEU A 247 6.25 -6.22 -25.01
CA LEU A 247 6.94 -5.21 -24.23
C LEU A 247 6.50 -3.83 -24.73
N ILE A 248 6.03 -3.00 -23.83
CA ILE A 248 5.73 -1.59 -24.05
C ILE A 248 6.85 -0.79 -23.40
N VAL A 249 7.60 -0.04 -24.19
CA VAL A 249 8.69 0.82 -23.70
C VAL A 249 8.26 2.26 -23.84
N THR A 250 8.48 3.04 -22.80
CA THR A 250 8.27 4.48 -22.81
C THR A 250 9.59 5.21 -22.56
N TYR A 251 9.71 6.38 -23.18
CA TYR A 251 10.72 7.38 -22.85
C TYR A 251 10.01 8.62 -22.32
N SER A 252 10.48 9.18 -21.20
CA SER A 252 10.01 10.44 -20.64
C SER A 252 11.17 11.41 -20.48
N SER A 253 11.05 12.61 -21.03
CA SER A 253 12.07 13.66 -20.92
C SER A 253 12.29 14.12 -19.48
N LYS A 254 11.21 14.14 -18.67
CA LYS A 254 11.27 14.47 -17.24
C LYS A 254 12.02 13.38 -16.45
N ARG A 255 11.74 12.10 -16.74
CA ARG A 255 12.45 10.98 -16.14
C ARG A 255 13.94 10.98 -16.56
N ALA A 256 14.23 11.25 -17.83
CA ALA A 256 15.61 11.32 -18.31
C ALA A 256 16.43 12.38 -17.57
N LYS A 257 15.86 13.57 -17.34
CA LYS A 257 16.50 14.64 -16.53
C LYS A 257 16.75 14.17 -15.10
N LYS A 258 15.78 13.49 -14.48
CA LYS A 258 15.93 12.94 -13.13
C LYS A 258 17.01 11.87 -13.07
N ASP A 259 17.00 10.89 -13.99
CA ASP A 259 17.96 9.80 -14.04
C ASP A 259 19.39 10.34 -14.23
N ALA A 260 19.59 11.33 -15.10
CA ALA A 260 20.86 12.01 -15.32
C ALA A 260 21.33 12.74 -14.05
N PHE A 261 20.46 13.50 -13.39
CA PHE A 261 20.77 14.20 -12.14
C PHE A 261 21.16 13.22 -11.01
N ASP A 262 20.39 12.15 -10.84
CA ASP A 262 20.66 11.14 -9.80
C ASP A 262 21.99 10.43 -10.07
N ARG A 263 22.33 10.16 -11.34
CA ARG A 263 23.62 9.59 -11.74
C ARG A 263 24.76 10.55 -11.46
N GLU A 264 24.65 11.82 -11.86
CA GLU A 264 25.66 12.85 -11.59
C GLU A 264 25.92 12.99 -10.09
N LYS A 265 24.87 13.08 -9.28
CA LYS A 265 24.98 13.12 -7.82
C LYS A 265 25.70 11.89 -7.25
N ALA A 266 25.39 10.70 -7.80
CA ALA A 266 26.05 9.45 -7.40
C ALA A 266 27.55 9.44 -7.77
N VAL A 267 27.91 9.92 -8.96
CA VAL A 267 29.31 10.03 -9.42
C VAL A 267 30.07 11.06 -8.58
N ASN A 268 29.50 12.24 -8.33
CA ASN A 268 30.11 13.27 -7.50
C ASN A 268 30.40 12.76 -6.08
N LYS A 269 29.43 12.05 -5.47
CA LYS A 269 29.61 11.38 -4.16
C LYS A 269 30.75 10.34 -4.20
N LEU A 270 30.87 9.60 -5.30
CA LEU A 270 31.95 8.64 -5.49
C LEU A 270 33.29 9.31 -5.56
N VAL A 271 33.45 10.35 -6.40
CA VAL A 271 34.70 11.13 -6.56
C VAL A 271 35.15 11.70 -5.23
N GLU A 272 34.24 12.31 -4.46
CA GLU A 272 34.57 12.82 -3.13
C GLU A 272 35.06 11.73 -2.16
N LYS A 273 34.43 10.55 -2.20
CA LYS A 273 34.83 9.42 -1.34
C LYS A 273 36.16 8.82 -1.78
N LEU A 274 36.42 8.74 -3.07
CA LEU A 274 37.76 8.29 -3.59
C LEU A 274 38.86 9.22 -3.11
N LYS A 275 38.66 10.55 -3.17
CA LYS A 275 39.63 11.55 -2.69
C LYS A 275 39.91 11.44 -1.18
N LYS A 276 38.93 11.06 -0.37
CA LYS A 276 39.00 11.01 1.11
C LYS A 276 39.37 9.61 1.64
N SER A 277 39.34 8.57 0.83
CA SER A 277 39.50 7.19 1.28
C SER A 277 40.99 6.80 1.38
N LYS A 278 41.40 6.34 2.56
CA LYS A 278 42.71 5.70 2.77
C LYS A 278 42.79 4.29 2.15
N ASN A 279 41.63 3.66 1.91
CA ASN A 279 41.53 2.34 1.27
C ASN A 279 40.46 2.36 0.14
N PRO A 280 40.81 2.87 -1.06
CA PRO A 280 39.87 2.95 -2.18
C PRO A 280 39.31 1.60 -2.62
N LYS A 281 40.00 0.48 -2.40
CA LYS A 281 39.53 -0.88 -2.72
C LYS A 281 38.22 -1.24 -1.94
N SER A 282 37.99 -0.68 -0.76
CA SER A 282 36.76 -0.86 0.01
C SER A 282 35.53 -0.26 -0.66
N LEU A 283 35.70 0.55 -1.68
CA LEU A 283 34.61 1.14 -2.48
C LEU A 283 34.21 0.28 -3.68
N LEU A 284 34.90 -0.83 -3.93
CA LEU A 284 34.49 -1.77 -4.98
C LEU A 284 33.21 -2.48 -4.60
N SER A 285 32.16 -2.24 -5.38
CA SER A 285 30.84 -2.87 -5.19
C SER A 285 29.97 -2.65 -6.43
N ASN A 286 29.07 -3.58 -6.71
CA ASN A 286 28.11 -3.45 -7.80
C ASN A 286 26.84 -2.66 -7.42
N TYR A 287 26.76 -2.11 -6.19
CA TYR A 287 25.57 -1.45 -5.67
C TYR A 287 25.72 0.05 -5.51
N GLY A 288 24.66 0.77 -5.79
CA GLY A 288 24.55 2.22 -5.61
C GLY A 288 25.59 2.98 -6.41
N TYR A 289 26.14 4.04 -5.83
CA TYR A 289 27.19 4.85 -6.47
C TYR A 289 28.52 4.10 -6.66
N LYS A 290 28.75 3.05 -5.89
CA LYS A 290 29.98 2.24 -5.96
C LYS A 290 30.05 1.40 -7.26
N LYS A 291 28.92 1.18 -7.95
CA LYS A 291 28.91 0.46 -9.24
C LYS A 291 29.73 1.13 -10.33
N TYR A 292 30.08 2.42 -10.18
CA TYR A 292 30.90 3.17 -11.13
C TYR A 292 32.38 3.16 -10.79
N VAL A 293 32.82 2.27 -9.91
CA VAL A 293 34.24 2.08 -9.57
C VAL A 293 34.82 0.95 -10.39
N GLN A 294 36.04 1.15 -10.90
CA GLN A 294 36.85 0.08 -11.50
C GLN A 294 38.29 0.12 -11.02
N VAL A 295 38.98 -0.99 -11.12
CA VAL A 295 40.40 -1.10 -10.84
C VAL A 295 41.16 -0.83 -12.15
N SER A 296 42.11 0.09 -12.11
CA SER A 296 43.05 0.39 -13.22
C SER A 296 44.46 0.04 -12.79
N GLY A 297 45.09 -0.94 -13.46
CA GLY A 297 46.39 -1.50 -13.05
C GLY A 297 46.30 -2.24 -11.70
N ASP A 298 47.45 -2.49 -11.08
CA ASP A 298 47.50 -3.34 -9.87
C ASP A 298 46.94 -2.69 -8.60
N VAL A 299 46.82 -1.35 -8.54
CA VAL A 299 46.51 -0.65 -7.26
C VAL A 299 45.51 0.50 -7.39
N ASN A 300 45.34 1.11 -8.56
CA ASN A 300 44.52 2.32 -8.68
C ASN A 300 43.04 2.03 -8.86
N VAL A 301 42.19 2.70 -8.07
CA VAL A 301 40.74 2.65 -8.15
C VAL A 301 40.26 3.95 -8.78
N VAL A 302 39.63 3.86 -9.94
CA VAL A 302 39.20 5.01 -10.73
C VAL A 302 37.70 4.93 -11.06
N VAL A 303 37.14 6.05 -11.54
CA VAL A 303 35.79 6.13 -12.03
C VAL A 303 35.70 5.43 -13.40
N ASN A 304 34.67 4.60 -13.57
CA ASN A 304 34.38 3.88 -14.81
C ASN A 304 33.49 4.73 -15.72
N GLU A 305 34.11 5.54 -16.60
CA GLU A 305 33.41 6.43 -17.53
C GLU A 305 32.56 5.64 -18.56
N GLU A 306 33.06 4.48 -19.01
CA GLU A 306 32.30 3.64 -19.95
C GLU A 306 30.97 3.15 -19.35
N LYS A 307 30.98 2.78 -18.05
CA LYS A 307 29.79 2.36 -17.33
C LYS A 307 28.83 3.51 -17.09
N ILE A 308 29.35 4.72 -16.86
CA ILE A 308 28.53 5.93 -16.75
C ILE A 308 27.84 6.22 -18.10
N ALA A 309 28.57 6.21 -19.18
CA ALA A 309 28.08 6.41 -20.54
C ALA A 309 27.08 5.28 -20.94
N GLY A 310 27.39 4.04 -20.57
CA GLY A 310 26.50 2.89 -20.75
C GLY A 310 25.16 3.06 -20.04
N ASP A 311 25.17 3.49 -18.77
CA ASP A 311 23.95 3.75 -18.00
C ASP A 311 23.16 4.95 -18.53
N ALA A 312 23.83 5.98 -19.06
CA ALA A 312 23.21 7.16 -19.63
C ALA A 312 22.29 6.87 -20.83
N LYS A 313 22.58 5.81 -21.59
CA LYS A 313 21.73 5.37 -22.72
C LYS A 313 20.32 4.96 -22.30
N TRP A 314 20.12 4.64 -21.02
CA TRP A 314 18.86 4.18 -20.45
C TRP A 314 18.04 5.27 -19.77
N ASP A 315 18.56 6.51 -19.74
CA ASP A 315 17.87 7.61 -19.09
C ASP A 315 16.51 7.86 -19.73
N GLY A 316 15.50 7.98 -18.88
CA GLY A 316 14.11 8.21 -19.27
C GLY A 316 13.38 6.99 -19.77
N LEU A 317 14.06 5.86 -20.01
CA LEU A 317 13.44 4.63 -20.50
C LEU A 317 12.80 3.84 -19.36
N PHE A 318 11.61 3.32 -19.64
CA PHE A 318 10.86 2.45 -18.74
C PHE A 318 10.13 1.39 -19.57
N GLY A 319 9.97 0.19 -19.06
CA GLY A 319 9.31 -0.90 -19.77
C GLY A 319 8.27 -1.61 -18.96
N ILE A 320 7.25 -2.13 -19.65
CA ILE A 320 6.16 -2.93 -19.11
C ILE A 320 5.98 -4.15 -19.99
N ILE A 321 5.80 -5.33 -19.39
CA ILE A 321 5.42 -6.56 -20.09
C ILE A 321 3.94 -6.85 -19.82
N THR A 322 3.21 -7.25 -20.85
CA THR A 322 1.82 -7.65 -20.76
C THR A 322 1.49 -8.75 -21.79
N ASN A 323 0.49 -9.58 -21.49
CA ASN A 323 -0.11 -10.53 -22.42
C ASN A 323 -1.42 -10.01 -23.05
N LEU A 324 -1.88 -8.82 -22.66
CA LEU A 324 -3.04 -8.16 -23.25
C LEU A 324 -2.77 -7.81 -24.72
N LYS A 325 -3.40 -8.51 -25.66
CA LYS A 325 -3.13 -8.36 -27.10
C LYS A 325 -3.85 -7.16 -27.73
N GLN A 326 -5.11 -6.93 -27.35
CA GLN A 326 -5.99 -5.96 -28.00
C GLN A 326 -6.05 -4.61 -27.27
N THR A 327 -5.67 -4.54 -26.01
CA THR A 327 -5.71 -3.32 -25.21
C THR A 327 -4.68 -2.31 -25.72
N PRO A 328 -5.07 -1.06 -26.02
CA PRO A 328 -4.14 -0.01 -26.45
C PRO A 328 -2.98 0.18 -25.45
N ALA A 329 -1.79 0.47 -25.95
CA ALA A 329 -0.61 0.61 -25.09
C ALA A 329 -0.75 1.75 -24.07
N GLN A 330 -1.43 2.85 -24.42
CA GLN A 330 -1.70 3.96 -23.50
C GLN A 330 -2.61 3.51 -22.33
N GLU A 331 -3.59 2.66 -22.59
CA GLU A 331 -4.46 2.12 -21.55
C GLU A 331 -3.68 1.18 -20.60
N VAL A 332 -2.82 0.31 -21.14
CA VAL A 332 -1.91 -0.52 -20.34
C VAL A 332 -1.00 0.34 -19.46
N LEU A 333 -0.47 1.43 -20.01
CA LEU A 333 0.33 2.39 -19.25
C LEU A 333 -0.48 3.07 -18.15
N ALA A 334 -1.72 3.47 -18.43
CA ALA A 334 -2.60 4.09 -17.44
C ALA A 334 -2.88 3.14 -16.27
N HIS A 335 -3.14 1.85 -16.55
CA HIS A 335 -3.28 0.83 -15.51
C HIS A 335 -2.00 0.68 -14.69
N TYR A 336 -0.84 0.57 -15.34
CA TYR A 336 0.42 0.46 -14.62
C TYR A 336 0.73 1.68 -13.74
N HIS A 337 0.47 2.87 -14.25
CA HIS A 337 0.62 4.11 -13.47
C HIS A 337 -0.31 4.14 -12.26
N GLY A 338 -1.42 3.40 -12.28
CA GLY A 338 -2.32 3.24 -11.13
C GLY A 338 -1.69 2.54 -9.92
N LEU A 339 -0.53 1.88 -10.04
CA LEU A 339 0.15 1.20 -8.93
C LEU A 339 0.43 2.11 -7.71
N TRP A 340 0.54 3.43 -7.90
CA TRP A 340 0.68 4.36 -6.78
C TRP A 340 -0.46 4.23 -5.74
N GLN A 341 -1.61 3.69 -6.11
CA GLN A 341 -2.74 3.46 -5.21
C GLN A 341 -2.40 2.44 -4.13
N ILE A 342 -1.70 1.34 -4.50
CA ILE A 342 -1.27 0.35 -3.50
C ILE A 342 -0.10 0.86 -2.65
N GLU A 343 0.82 1.63 -3.25
CA GLU A 343 1.88 2.32 -2.51
C GLU A 343 1.29 3.28 -1.46
N GLN A 344 0.21 4.02 -1.84
CA GLN A 344 -0.54 4.86 -0.93
C GLN A 344 -1.17 4.04 0.23
N CYS A 345 -1.76 2.88 -0.06
CA CYS A 345 -2.30 2.00 0.97
C CYS A 345 -1.21 1.56 1.96
N PHE A 346 -0.02 1.19 1.48
CA PHE A 346 1.11 0.87 2.35
C PHE A 346 1.59 2.07 3.14
N ARG A 347 1.66 3.25 2.54
CA ARG A 347 2.03 4.48 3.24
C ARG A 347 1.06 4.78 4.38
N VAL A 348 -0.25 4.76 4.13
CA VAL A 348 -1.29 4.95 5.14
C VAL A 348 -1.17 3.91 6.25
N SER A 349 -1.00 2.63 5.90
CA SER A 349 -0.85 1.55 6.87
C SER A 349 0.37 1.73 7.77
N LYS A 350 1.53 2.08 7.20
CA LYS A 350 2.80 2.19 7.92
C LYS A 350 2.92 3.48 8.74
N HIS A 351 2.49 4.61 8.19
CA HIS A 351 2.71 5.94 8.80
C HIS A 351 1.48 6.45 9.53
N ASP A 352 0.31 6.42 8.89
CA ASP A 352 -0.90 7.00 9.46
C ASP A 352 -1.60 6.04 10.45
N LEU A 353 -1.57 4.74 10.20
CA LEU A 353 -2.16 3.71 11.05
C LEU A 353 -1.15 2.94 11.91
N LYS A 354 0.15 3.17 11.74
CA LYS A 354 1.24 2.54 12.50
C LYS A 354 1.08 1.02 12.66
N ILE A 355 0.87 0.31 11.54
CA ILE A 355 0.77 -1.15 11.54
C ILE A 355 2.04 -1.81 12.08
N ARG A 356 3.19 -1.15 12.00
CA ARG A 356 4.49 -1.56 12.51
C ARG A 356 5.12 -0.50 13.42
N PRO A 357 6.06 -0.86 14.33
CA PRO A 357 6.50 -2.24 14.62
C PRO A 357 5.37 -3.06 15.24
N VAL A 358 5.43 -4.39 15.02
CA VAL A 358 4.46 -5.33 15.57
C VAL A 358 4.97 -5.86 16.90
N PHE A 359 4.14 -5.74 17.97
CA PHE A 359 4.51 -6.14 19.33
C PHE A 359 3.83 -7.44 19.80
N HIS A 360 3.19 -8.17 18.91
CA HIS A 360 2.51 -9.42 19.24
C HIS A 360 3.45 -10.62 19.06
N TRP A 361 3.32 -11.60 19.98
CA TRP A 361 4.25 -12.73 20.07
C TRP A 361 3.79 -13.96 19.30
N THR A 362 2.49 -14.24 19.28
CA THR A 362 1.96 -15.44 18.65
C THR A 362 1.44 -15.15 17.25
N PRO A 363 1.57 -16.08 16.27
CA PRO A 363 1.06 -15.95 14.91
C PRO A 363 -0.41 -15.52 14.86
N ARG A 364 -1.26 -16.11 15.71
CA ARG A 364 -2.68 -15.77 15.80
C ARG A 364 -2.91 -14.29 16.14
N LYS A 365 -2.18 -13.74 17.13
CA LYS A 365 -2.33 -12.33 17.53
C LYS A 365 -1.69 -11.39 16.51
N VAL A 366 -0.65 -11.81 15.82
CA VAL A 366 -0.07 -11.08 14.69
C VAL A 366 -1.11 -10.94 13.57
N LYS A 367 -1.73 -12.06 13.16
CA LYS A 367 -2.81 -12.06 12.14
C LYS A 367 -3.99 -11.17 12.57
N ALA A 368 -4.45 -11.29 13.82
CA ALA A 368 -5.53 -10.45 14.35
C ALA A 368 -5.16 -8.95 14.36
N HIS A 369 -3.93 -8.59 14.70
CA HIS A 369 -3.45 -7.21 14.63
C HIS A 369 -3.47 -6.66 13.19
N ILE A 370 -2.99 -7.45 12.24
CA ILE A 370 -2.99 -7.08 10.82
C ILE A 370 -4.43 -6.92 10.32
N ALA A 371 -5.35 -7.81 10.73
CA ALA A 371 -6.77 -7.72 10.40
C ALA A 371 -7.40 -6.40 10.91
N ILE A 372 -7.12 -6.00 12.16
CA ILE A 372 -7.58 -4.72 12.73
C ILE A 372 -7.04 -3.54 11.91
N CYS A 373 -5.76 -3.58 11.55
CA CYS A 373 -5.15 -2.53 10.74
C CYS A 373 -5.72 -2.50 9.31
N PHE A 374 -6.04 -3.67 8.72
CA PHE A 374 -6.69 -3.75 7.42
C PHE A 374 -8.10 -3.17 7.45
N MET A 375 -8.91 -3.46 8.48
CA MET A 375 -10.24 -2.83 8.66
C MET A 375 -10.12 -1.31 8.78
N ALA A 376 -9.16 -0.81 9.56
CA ALA A 376 -8.91 0.62 9.68
C ALA A 376 -8.50 1.25 8.33
N LEU A 377 -7.60 0.59 7.59
CA LEU A 377 -7.20 1.02 6.23
C LEU A 377 -8.40 1.07 5.29
N THR A 378 -9.23 0.03 5.29
CA THR A 378 -10.42 -0.05 4.45
C THR A 378 -11.40 1.08 4.76
N CYS A 379 -11.65 1.38 6.04
CA CYS A 379 -12.49 2.51 6.44
C CYS A 379 -11.91 3.85 5.95
N VAL A 380 -10.60 4.08 6.11
CA VAL A 380 -9.94 5.32 5.69
C VAL A 380 -10.01 5.48 4.17
N ARG A 381 -9.72 4.43 3.41
CA ARG A 381 -9.74 4.47 1.94
C ARG A 381 -11.15 4.59 1.38
N TYR A 382 -12.13 3.92 2.00
CA TYR A 382 -13.54 4.03 1.63
C TYR A 382 -14.05 5.46 1.81
N LEU A 383 -13.81 6.09 2.96
CA LEU A 383 -14.20 7.47 3.20
C LEU A 383 -13.53 8.43 2.21
N ASN A 384 -12.22 8.26 1.98
CA ASN A 384 -11.48 9.07 1.00
C ASN A 384 -12.06 8.95 -0.40
N TYR A 385 -12.35 7.73 -0.85
CA TYR A 385 -13.01 7.48 -2.14
C TYR A 385 -14.37 8.19 -2.21
N ARG A 386 -15.23 8.03 -1.20
CA ARG A 386 -16.56 8.63 -1.15
C ARG A 386 -16.51 10.16 -1.18
N LEU A 387 -15.56 10.77 -0.49
CA LEU A 387 -15.37 12.23 -0.52
C LEU A 387 -14.92 12.70 -1.90
N LYS A 388 -13.96 12.00 -2.52
CA LYS A 388 -13.48 12.32 -3.88
C LYS A 388 -14.58 12.25 -4.93
N THR A 389 -15.45 11.25 -4.88
CA THR A 389 -16.58 11.12 -5.83
C THR A 389 -17.59 12.26 -5.69
N GLN A 390 -17.58 12.98 -4.57
CA GLN A 390 -18.39 14.18 -4.34
C GLN A 390 -17.61 15.50 -4.54
N GLY A 391 -16.41 15.43 -5.14
CA GLY A 391 -15.58 16.61 -5.41
C GLY A 391 -14.80 17.15 -4.19
N ILE A 392 -14.81 16.44 -3.05
CA ILE A 392 -14.11 16.84 -1.82
C ILE A 392 -12.72 16.20 -1.82
N ASN A 393 -11.71 16.97 -2.22
CA ASN A 393 -10.32 16.51 -2.32
C ASN A 393 -9.54 16.88 -1.05
N LEU A 394 -9.56 16.00 -0.07
CA LEU A 394 -8.81 16.10 1.18
C LEU A 394 -7.82 14.93 1.31
N SER A 395 -6.63 15.19 1.88
CA SER A 395 -5.72 14.12 2.26
C SER A 395 -6.24 13.35 3.47
N GLU A 396 -5.80 12.10 3.65
CA GLU A 396 -6.18 11.26 4.80
C GLU A 396 -5.86 11.97 6.13
N GLN A 397 -4.73 12.67 6.20
CA GLN A 397 -4.36 13.43 7.38
C GLN A 397 -5.28 14.65 7.62
N ALA A 398 -5.68 15.35 6.57
CA ALA A 398 -6.61 16.48 6.67
C ALA A 398 -8.00 16.00 7.14
N ILE A 399 -8.49 14.88 6.61
CA ILE A 399 -9.75 14.26 7.05
C ILE A 399 -9.68 13.90 8.53
N ARG A 400 -8.60 13.22 8.96
CA ARG A 400 -8.37 12.85 10.36
C ARG A 400 -8.35 14.07 11.27
N ASN A 401 -7.58 15.09 10.92
CA ASN A 401 -7.46 16.31 11.73
C ASN A 401 -8.81 17.04 11.85
N ALA A 402 -9.55 17.15 10.76
CA ALA A 402 -10.88 17.78 10.78
C ALA A 402 -11.86 17.02 11.69
N LEU A 403 -11.89 15.68 11.61
CA LEU A 403 -12.76 14.86 12.44
C LEU A 403 -12.38 14.85 13.92
N LEU A 404 -11.08 14.93 14.26
CA LEU A 404 -10.62 15.00 15.64
C LEU A 404 -10.97 16.34 16.34
N GLN A 405 -11.23 17.40 15.57
CA GLN A 405 -11.65 18.70 16.10
C GLN A 405 -13.15 18.76 16.44
N VAL A 406 -13.95 17.82 15.92
CA VAL A 406 -15.38 17.72 16.26
C VAL A 406 -15.52 17.06 17.62
N GLN A 407 -15.66 17.88 18.66
CA GLN A 407 -15.73 17.44 20.04
C GLN A 407 -17.02 17.97 20.71
N ILE A 408 -17.39 17.33 21.81
CA ILE A 408 -18.52 17.73 22.65
C ILE A 408 -18.04 17.81 24.09
N SER A 409 -18.18 18.98 24.71
CA SER A 409 -17.99 19.12 26.15
C SER A 409 -19.25 18.65 26.89
N ILE A 410 -19.09 17.72 27.83
CA ILE A 410 -20.23 17.16 28.59
C ILE A 410 -20.31 17.87 29.92
N LEU A 411 -21.43 18.56 30.16
CA LEU A 411 -21.74 19.23 31.41
C LEU A 411 -22.82 18.48 32.19
N LYS A 412 -22.62 18.24 33.45
CA LYS A 412 -23.64 17.70 34.39
C LYS A 412 -24.30 18.84 35.12
N HIS A 413 -25.62 18.98 34.98
CA HIS A 413 -26.39 19.94 35.78
C HIS A 413 -26.52 19.41 37.22
N GLN A 414 -25.98 20.12 38.18
CA GLN A 414 -25.87 19.63 39.56
C GLN A 414 -27.22 19.31 40.23
N GLN A 415 -28.21 20.17 40.01
CA GLN A 415 -29.53 19.98 40.67
C GLN A 415 -30.40 18.90 40.02
N THR A 416 -30.36 18.78 38.67
CA THR A 416 -31.23 17.84 37.95
C THR A 416 -30.52 16.53 37.62
N GLY A 417 -29.20 16.44 37.78
CA GLY A 417 -28.40 15.29 37.39
C GLY A 417 -28.29 15.05 35.86
N LYS A 418 -28.94 15.90 35.06
CA LYS A 418 -28.96 15.77 33.58
C LYS A 418 -27.63 16.16 32.96
N TYR A 419 -27.28 15.48 31.85
CA TYR A 419 -26.07 15.77 31.08
C TYR A 419 -26.42 16.56 29.82
N TYR A 420 -25.63 17.59 29.55
CA TYR A 420 -25.75 18.43 28.36
C TYR A 420 -24.47 18.34 27.54
N GLY A 421 -24.60 18.18 26.22
CA GLY A 421 -23.52 18.26 25.27
C GLY A 421 -23.39 19.67 24.71
N ILE A 422 -22.22 20.26 24.82
CA ILE A 422 -21.89 21.54 24.18
C ILE A 422 -20.95 21.25 23.02
N PRO A 423 -21.37 21.44 21.75
CA PRO A 423 -20.52 21.17 20.60
C PRO A 423 -19.37 22.17 20.51
N SER A 424 -18.18 21.70 20.07
CA SER A 424 -17.04 22.52 19.73
C SER A 424 -17.30 23.32 18.44
N ARG A 425 -16.48 24.36 18.20
CA ARG A 425 -16.47 25.04 16.90
C ARG A 425 -16.02 24.04 15.82
N LYS A 426 -16.73 24.03 14.70
CA LYS A 426 -16.48 23.15 13.55
C LYS A 426 -15.58 23.84 12.54
N THR A 427 -14.78 23.03 11.83
CA THR A 427 -14.05 23.49 10.66
C THR A 427 -14.90 23.29 9.40
N THR A 428 -14.64 24.07 8.35
CA THR A 428 -15.30 23.91 7.05
C THR A 428 -15.11 22.51 6.46
N GLU A 429 -13.94 21.92 6.69
CA GLU A 429 -13.63 20.55 6.26
C GLU A 429 -14.50 19.53 7.00
N ALA A 430 -14.65 19.67 8.31
CA ALA A 430 -15.51 18.79 9.13
C ALA A 430 -16.97 18.87 8.66
N GLU A 431 -17.49 20.08 8.43
CA GLU A 431 -18.86 20.27 7.94
C GLU A 431 -19.07 19.59 6.57
N LYS A 432 -18.12 19.75 5.63
CA LYS A 432 -18.18 19.08 4.32
C LYS A 432 -18.20 17.55 4.48
N ILE A 433 -17.36 16.99 5.35
CA ILE A 433 -17.30 15.54 5.60
C ILE A 433 -18.61 15.04 6.18
N TYR A 434 -19.12 15.67 7.24
CA TYR A 434 -20.38 15.28 7.87
C TYR A 434 -21.57 15.38 6.93
N LYS A 435 -21.65 16.47 6.15
CA LYS A 435 -22.68 16.64 5.11
C LYS A 435 -22.62 15.54 4.06
N SER A 436 -21.42 15.17 3.60
CA SER A 436 -21.22 14.11 2.60
C SER A 436 -21.70 12.73 3.09
N MET A 437 -21.63 12.52 4.41
CA MET A 437 -22.08 11.30 5.08
C MET A 437 -23.55 11.33 5.49
N GLY A 438 -24.24 12.45 5.29
CA GLY A 438 -25.63 12.63 5.71
C GLY A 438 -25.79 12.74 7.22
N ILE A 439 -24.74 13.05 7.96
CA ILE A 439 -24.75 13.18 9.42
C ILE A 439 -24.99 14.66 9.79
N LYS A 440 -26.00 14.92 10.60
CA LYS A 440 -26.29 16.26 11.11
C LYS A 440 -25.41 16.54 12.34
N LEU A 441 -24.72 17.67 12.33
CA LEU A 441 -24.01 18.21 13.48
C LEU A 441 -24.90 19.23 14.21
N SER A 442 -24.97 19.14 15.53
CA SER A 442 -25.64 20.19 16.34
C SER A 442 -24.71 21.41 16.45
N ASP A 443 -25.29 22.59 16.39
CA ASP A 443 -24.60 23.88 16.64
C ASP A 443 -25.00 24.46 18.00
N THR A 444 -25.99 23.85 18.65
CA THR A 444 -26.53 24.30 19.93
C THR A 444 -26.36 23.22 20.98
N PRO A 445 -26.27 23.60 22.26
CA PRO A 445 -26.30 22.64 23.36
C PRO A 445 -27.52 21.73 23.32
N PHE A 446 -27.36 20.47 23.63
CA PHE A 446 -28.41 19.46 23.61
C PHE A 446 -28.34 18.55 24.85
N LEU A 447 -29.49 17.97 25.19
CA LEU A 447 -29.57 17.00 26.27
C LEU A 447 -29.00 15.65 25.82
N ILE A 448 -28.04 15.13 26.55
CA ILE A 448 -27.52 13.78 26.34
C ILE A 448 -28.49 12.80 27.02
N LYS A 449 -29.00 11.88 26.23
CA LYS A 449 -29.95 10.85 26.73
C LYS A 449 -29.24 9.68 27.37
#